data_9b127d1f45ed2c33b056c30efdfd9760
#
_entry.id   9b127d1f45ed2c33b056c30efdfd9760
#
_cell.length_a   1.000
_cell.length_b   1.000
_cell.length_c   1.000
_cell.angle_alpha   90.00
_cell.angle_beta   90.00
_cell.angle_gamma   90.00
#
_symmetry.space_group_name_H-M   'P 1'
#
loop_
_entity.id
_entity.type
_entity.pdbx_description
1 polymer ?
#
loop_
_entity_poly.entity_id
_entity_poly.type
_entity_poly.pdbx_seq_one_letter_code
_entity_poly.pdbx_strand_id
1 'polypeptide(L)'
;MMNNEERTTKTAEKNGIIISEDGKVLIGVNDNSIMSITIPDGIEAIGENAFSNCNLLREVSLPQSVKQIREDAFVNCKYLSKVTMSEGLTEIGDFAFAFCSFLKSIVIPQTVTKIGEFAFSDCASLEEVILQEGLCTIGEAAFDHCSSLKKIEVPGSVKHVDLSIFDGCNSLKELVFNEGLETLEGVFLHKFRFIKKIALPNSLENIDGQSFSGFVHLKEIRLSPDNPHFKYIDGVLYSIDLKRLVKVLPFKKGSFSVPVSVREVDRMAFQDCKNLTEIVFLDGVTTIGCNAFERCSSLKEVRLPKKIRRIEELTFMDCKELSKIDVPNSVRVIDRWAFWHCYSLKELKLPTSLVTIGVNAFPYNLQHISIDSKNKRYSVIDGVIYNQDITELVLIATPSKTRQFIVPDSIKKIRKYAFMNCNKLESIKLPDGLIEIGASSFRGCESLQSITLPDGIKEIPEGAFGDCSALNEVIFPKELQIIGDWAFCLCVSLQSLTIPESVRRLEERSLPIVAKEIHVPYTNPSEAAKVFRKVRKSESYKDYRFKLYVPKGTKTNYKKEKLFTNWVKIKEDID
;
A
#
# COMPACT_ATOMS: atom_id res chain seq x y z
N MET A 1 -2.51 -24.74 15.42
CA MET A 1 -2.80 -25.75 16.45
C MET A 1 -2.68 -24.98 17.77
N MET A 2 -3.79 -24.39 18.19
CA MET A 2 -3.90 -23.73 19.49
C MET A 2 -4.40 -24.74 20.51
N ASN A 3 -3.82 -24.67 21.69
CA ASN A 3 -4.01 -25.64 22.76
C ASN A 3 -5.46 -25.75 23.21
N ASN A 4 -5.96 -26.97 23.19
CA ASN A 4 -7.31 -27.39 23.60
C ASN A 4 -7.44 -27.61 25.12
N GLU A 5 -6.80 -26.83 25.97
CA GLU A 5 -6.76 -27.11 27.42
C GLU A 5 -7.64 -26.22 28.32
N GLU A 6 -8.39 -25.26 27.78
CA GLU A 6 -9.28 -24.41 28.61
C GLU A 6 -10.79 -24.69 28.49
N ARG A 7 -11.21 -25.83 28.00
CA ARG A 7 -12.65 -26.14 27.77
C ARG A 7 -13.28 -27.12 28.76
N THR A 8 -12.93 -27.07 30.04
CA THR A 8 -13.67 -27.82 31.06
C THR A 8 -13.94 -26.99 32.32
N THR A 9 -14.36 -25.74 32.18
CA THR A 9 -14.96 -25.01 33.31
C THR A 9 -16.45 -25.29 33.36
N LYS A 10 -16.95 -25.81 34.49
CA LYS A 10 -18.38 -25.93 34.76
C LYS A 10 -18.99 -24.53 34.69
N THR A 11 -19.97 -24.33 33.85
CA THR A 11 -20.69 -23.06 33.67
C THR A 11 -22.04 -23.10 34.39
N ALA A 12 -22.44 -22.00 35.00
CA ALA A 12 -23.78 -21.88 35.59
C ALA A 12 -24.69 -21.14 34.59
N GLU A 13 -25.89 -21.69 34.37
CA GLU A 13 -26.93 -21.01 33.57
C GLU A 13 -27.84 -20.19 34.47
N LYS A 14 -28.07 -18.92 34.13
CA LYS A 14 -28.99 -18.06 34.81
C LYS A 14 -29.66 -17.11 33.79
N ASN A 15 -30.99 -17.23 33.68
CA ASN A 15 -31.79 -16.35 32.81
C ASN A 15 -31.34 -16.26 31.35
N GLY A 16 -30.91 -17.38 30.74
CA GLY A 16 -30.46 -17.40 29.33
C GLY A 16 -29.04 -16.97 29.08
N ILE A 17 -28.25 -16.66 30.12
CA ILE A 17 -26.82 -16.34 30.03
C ILE A 17 -25.97 -17.44 30.64
N ILE A 18 -24.78 -17.60 30.13
CA ILE A 18 -23.76 -18.54 30.61
C ILE A 18 -22.70 -17.75 31.38
N ILE A 19 -22.45 -18.15 32.62
CA ILE A 19 -21.53 -17.43 33.53
C ILE A 19 -20.43 -18.40 33.98
N SER A 20 -19.22 -17.87 34.26
CA SER A 20 -18.11 -18.61 34.85
C SER A 20 -18.46 -19.19 36.23
N GLU A 21 -17.72 -20.21 36.68
CA GLU A 21 -17.94 -20.88 37.97
C GLU A 21 -17.87 -19.91 39.16
N ASP A 22 -17.00 -18.91 39.11
CA ASP A 22 -16.85 -17.87 40.14
C ASP A 22 -17.95 -16.81 40.10
N GLY A 23 -18.85 -16.89 39.10
CA GLY A 23 -19.96 -15.95 38.92
C GLY A 23 -19.56 -14.58 38.39
N LYS A 24 -18.31 -14.36 37.99
CA LYS A 24 -17.78 -13.03 37.67
C LYS A 24 -17.72 -12.69 36.20
N VAL A 25 -17.65 -13.68 35.30
CA VAL A 25 -17.53 -13.47 33.88
C VAL A 25 -18.77 -13.99 33.15
N LEU A 26 -19.41 -13.16 32.35
CA LEU A 26 -20.43 -13.59 31.42
C LEU A 26 -19.72 -14.16 30.18
N ILE A 27 -19.80 -15.48 29.97
CA ILE A 27 -19.07 -16.21 28.92
C ILE A 27 -19.86 -16.26 27.61
N GLY A 28 -21.21 -16.25 27.69
CA GLY A 28 -22.03 -16.35 26.49
C GLY A 28 -23.52 -16.29 26.78
N VAL A 29 -24.30 -16.56 25.75
CA VAL A 29 -25.76 -16.68 25.79
C VAL A 29 -26.22 -18.04 25.25
N ASN A 30 -27.31 -18.57 25.81
CA ASN A 30 -27.86 -19.84 25.35
C ASN A 30 -28.66 -19.73 24.06
N ASP A 31 -29.16 -18.53 23.76
CA ASP A 31 -29.99 -18.24 22.60
C ASP A 31 -29.64 -16.87 21.99
N ASN A 32 -29.22 -16.87 20.75
CA ASN A 32 -28.91 -15.65 20.00
C ASN A 32 -30.15 -14.85 19.59
N SER A 33 -31.37 -15.30 19.98
CA SER A 33 -32.62 -14.56 19.75
C SER A 33 -32.92 -13.45 20.77
N ILE A 34 -32.03 -13.24 21.75
CA ILE A 34 -32.14 -12.19 22.75
C ILE A 34 -32.20 -10.81 22.06
N MET A 35 -33.25 -10.02 22.35
CA MET A 35 -33.42 -8.67 21.80
C MET A 35 -32.92 -7.56 22.73
N SER A 36 -32.97 -7.78 24.04
CA SER A 36 -32.53 -6.81 25.05
C SER A 36 -32.05 -7.55 26.28
N ILE A 37 -31.01 -7.02 26.92
CA ILE A 37 -30.47 -7.62 28.12
C ILE A 37 -29.93 -6.55 29.08
N THR A 38 -30.27 -6.72 30.35
CA THR A 38 -29.60 -6.05 31.46
C THR A 38 -28.69 -7.07 32.13
N ILE A 39 -27.39 -6.79 32.11
CA ILE A 39 -26.39 -7.69 32.71
C ILE A 39 -26.59 -7.68 34.23
N PRO A 40 -26.64 -8.83 34.90
CA PRO A 40 -26.83 -8.91 36.36
C PRO A 40 -25.69 -8.26 37.14
N ASP A 41 -26.02 -7.69 38.29
CA ASP A 41 -25.03 -7.24 39.24
C ASP A 41 -24.11 -8.39 39.70
N GLY A 42 -22.86 -8.07 39.96
CA GLY A 42 -21.81 -9.04 40.33
C GLY A 42 -20.97 -9.57 39.17
N ILE A 43 -21.43 -9.39 37.92
CA ILE A 43 -20.59 -9.66 36.75
C ILE A 43 -19.53 -8.56 36.67
N GLU A 44 -18.26 -8.99 36.65
CA GLU A 44 -17.08 -8.09 36.56
C GLU A 44 -16.58 -7.95 35.12
N ALA A 45 -16.82 -8.95 34.23
CA ALA A 45 -16.41 -8.88 32.83
C ALA A 45 -17.43 -9.50 31.87
N ILE A 46 -17.56 -8.88 30.69
CA ILE A 46 -18.15 -9.54 29.52
C ILE A 46 -17.03 -10.27 28.80
N GLY A 47 -17.18 -11.59 28.69
CA GLY A 47 -16.18 -12.49 28.16
C GLY A 47 -15.95 -12.34 26.68
N GLU A 48 -14.87 -12.93 26.21
CA GLU A 48 -14.52 -13.01 24.79
C GLU A 48 -15.66 -13.71 24.01
N ASN A 49 -16.07 -13.09 22.89
CA ASN A 49 -17.15 -13.59 22.02
C ASN A 49 -18.53 -13.76 22.71
N ALA A 50 -18.76 -13.24 23.93
CA ALA A 50 -19.93 -13.54 24.75
C ALA A 50 -21.28 -13.31 24.04
N PHE A 51 -21.39 -12.27 23.21
CA PHE A 51 -22.56 -11.95 22.39
C PHE A 51 -22.24 -11.92 20.89
N SER A 52 -21.11 -12.49 20.47
CA SER A 52 -20.71 -12.50 19.06
C SER A 52 -21.85 -13.01 18.18
N ASN A 53 -22.15 -12.27 17.08
CA ASN A 53 -23.22 -12.59 16.13
C ASN A 53 -24.64 -12.66 16.70
N CYS A 54 -24.92 -12.05 17.86
CA CYS A 54 -26.29 -11.90 18.40
C CYS A 54 -27.05 -10.86 17.56
N ASN A 55 -27.44 -11.25 16.34
CA ASN A 55 -28.02 -10.34 15.36
C ASN A 55 -29.38 -9.76 15.72
N LEU A 56 -30.10 -10.31 16.70
CA LEU A 56 -31.38 -9.75 17.17
C LEU A 56 -31.23 -8.81 18.37
N LEU A 57 -30.04 -8.76 18.99
CA LEU A 57 -29.76 -7.91 20.15
C LEU A 57 -29.82 -6.44 19.75
N ARG A 58 -30.64 -5.65 20.45
CA ARG A 58 -30.89 -4.23 20.20
C ARG A 58 -30.39 -3.32 21.31
N GLU A 59 -30.52 -3.77 22.56
CA GLU A 59 -30.15 -2.98 23.74
C GLU A 59 -29.39 -3.82 24.77
N VAL A 60 -28.35 -3.24 25.32
CA VAL A 60 -27.54 -3.80 26.41
C VAL A 60 -27.34 -2.75 27.48
N SER A 61 -27.57 -3.13 28.75
CA SER A 61 -27.27 -2.31 29.90
C SER A 61 -26.27 -3.02 30.81
N LEU A 62 -25.15 -2.35 31.08
CA LEU A 62 -24.06 -2.86 31.93
C LEU A 62 -24.19 -2.27 33.33
N PRO A 63 -24.16 -3.09 34.41
CA PRO A 63 -24.14 -2.61 35.79
C PRO A 63 -22.77 -2.03 36.17
N GLN A 64 -22.72 -1.39 37.34
CA GLN A 64 -21.49 -0.78 37.85
C GLN A 64 -20.39 -1.80 38.21
N SER A 65 -20.76 -3.07 38.38
CA SER A 65 -19.83 -4.15 38.67
C SER A 65 -18.93 -4.51 37.48
N VAL A 66 -19.37 -4.25 36.21
CA VAL A 66 -18.60 -4.59 35.02
C VAL A 66 -17.40 -3.68 34.85
N LYS A 67 -16.21 -4.27 34.83
CA LYS A 67 -14.93 -3.58 34.70
C LYS A 67 -14.36 -3.69 33.28
N GLN A 68 -14.66 -4.79 32.59
CA GLN A 68 -14.07 -5.08 31.27
C GLN A 68 -15.11 -5.62 30.30
N ILE A 69 -15.02 -5.14 29.06
CA ILE A 69 -15.61 -5.78 27.89
C ILE A 69 -14.43 -6.37 27.11
N ARG A 70 -14.38 -7.69 26.98
CA ARG A 70 -13.24 -8.38 26.35
C ARG A 70 -13.35 -8.40 24.83
N GLU A 71 -12.33 -8.97 24.20
CA GLU A 71 -12.21 -9.11 22.75
C GLU A 71 -13.46 -9.75 22.13
N ASP A 72 -13.93 -9.21 20.97
CA ASP A 72 -15.07 -9.72 20.20
C ASP A 72 -16.40 -9.81 20.98
N ALA A 73 -16.51 -9.24 22.18
CA ALA A 73 -17.65 -9.47 23.07
C ALA A 73 -19.03 -9.24 22.43
N PHE A 74 -19.16 -8.22 21.56
CA PHE A 74 -20.39 -7.88 20.81
C PHE A 74 -20.12 -7.79 19.30
N VAL A 75 -19.06 -8.46 18.79
CA VAL A 75 -18.72 -8.40 17.37
C VAL A 75 -19.90 -8.87 16.51
N ASN A 76 -20.19 -8.10 15.45
CA ASN A 76 -21.27 -8.41 14.51
C ASN A 76 -22.67 -8.51 15.15
N CYS A 77 -22.92 -7.80 16.28
CA CYS A 77 -24.27 -7.56 16.82
C CYS A 77 -24.96 -6.51 15.95
N LYS A 78 -25.34 -6.90 14.74
CA LYS A 78 -25.72 -6.00 13.64
C LYS A 78 -26.82 -5.01 14.00
N TYR A 79 -27.84 -5.43 14.75
CA TYR A 79 -28.97 -4.59 15.14
C TYR A 79 -28.84 -3.93 16.51
N LEU A 80 -27.69 -4.07 17.17
CA LEU A 80 -27.40 -3.37 18.43
C LEU A 80 -27.43 -1.86 18.19
N SER A 81 -28.40 -1.19 18.81
CA SER A 81 -28.66 0.24 18.61
C SER A 81 -28.42 1.08 19.85
N LYS A 82 -28.37 0.45 21.02
CA LYS A 82 -28.16 1.13 22.29
C LYS A 82 -27.34 0.28 23.26
N VAL A 83 -26.29 0.90 23.79
CA VAL A 83 -25.45 0.34 24.85
C VAL A 83 -25.36 1.36 25.96
N THR A 84 -25.77 0.96 27.17
CA THR A 84 -25.62 1.76 28.38
C THR A 84 -24.47 1.22 29.20
N MET A 85 -23.42 2.00 29.32
CA MET A 85 -22.24 1.68 30.12
C MET A 85 -22.30 2.45 31.46
N SER A 86 -21.73 1.86 32.51
CA SER A 86 -21.67 2.47 33.83
C SER A 86 -20.25 2.88 34.22
N GLU A 87 -20.14 3.78 35.18
CA GLU A 87 -18.86 4.30 35.73
C GLU A 87 -18.08 3.23 36.53
N GLY A 88 -18.22 1.99 36.18
CA GLY A 88 -17.43 0.86 36.66
C GLY A 88 -16.46 0.35 35.62
N LEU A 89 -16.77 0.61 34.33
CA LEU A 89 -16.02 0.08 33.19
C LEU A 89 -14.66 0.78 33.10
N THR A 90 -13.60 -0.01 32.94
CA THR A 90 -12.22 0.49 32.82
C THR A 90 -11.57 0.20 31.46
N GLU A 91 -12.05 -0.83 30.76
CA GLU A 91 -11.45 -1.26 29.49
C GLU A 91 -12.51 -1.79 28.52
N ILE A 92 -12.35 -1.40 27.24
CA ILE A 92 -13.07 -1.95 26.09
C ILE A 92 -12.03 -2.66 25.22
N GLY A 93 -12.19 -3.97 25.00
CA GLY A 93 -11.24 -4.83 24.29
C GLY A 93 -11.28 -4.66 22.77
N ASP A 94 -10.40 -5.37 22.12
CA ASP A 94 -10.26 -5.37 20.68
C ASP A 94 -11.53 -5.93 20.01
N PHE A 95 -11.96 -5.33 18.89
CA PHE A 95 -13.17 -5.68 18.15
C PHE A 95 -14.47 -5.73 18.99
N ALA A 96 -14.49 -5.23 20.20
CA ALA A 96 -15.58 -5.44 21.16
C ALA A 96 -16.98 -5.11 20.60
N PHE A 97 -17.11 -4.10 19.76
CA PHE A 97 -18.35 -3.67 19.08
C PHE A 97 -18.19 -3.59 17.56
N ALA A 98 -17.18 -4.24 16.98
CA ALA A 98 -16.98 -4.18 15.55
C ALA A 98 -18.20 -4.73 14.80
N PHE A 99 -18.55 -4.12 13.66
CA PHE A 99 -19.71 -4.45 12.82
C PHE A 99 -21.09 -4.28 13.51
N CYS A 100 -21.20 -3.47 14.59
CA CYS A 100 -22.47 -3.09 15.18
C CYS A 100 -23.11 -1.98 14.33
N SER A 101 -23.54 -2.32 13.11
CA SER A 101 -23.90 -1.37 12.05
C SER A 101 -25.08 -0.45 12.37
N PHE A 102 -25.93 -0.78 13.34
CA PHE A 102 -27.08 0.04 13.77
C PHE A 102 -26.82 0.87 15.04
N LEU A 103 -25.64 0.76 15.65
CA LEU A 103 -25.29 1.57 16.81
C LEU A 103 -25.18 3.04 16.39
N LYS A 104 -26.02 3.92 17.00
CA LYS A 104 -26.12 5.33 16.59
C LYS A 104 -25.27 6.27 17.43
N SER A 105 -25.16 5.98 18.71
CA SER A 105 -24.39 6.80 19.65
C SER A 105 -23.83 5.94 20.77
N ILE A 106 -22.71 6.36 21.33
CA ILE A 106 -22.08 5.71 22.47
C ILE A 106 -21.46 6.76 23.39
N VAL A 107 -21.64 6.59 24.68
CA VAL A 107 -20.96 7.37 25.72
C VAL A 107 -19.99 6.46 26.43
N ILE A 108 -18.72 6.80 26.35
CA ILE A 108 -17.64 6.07 27.02
C ILE A 108 -17.47 6.67 28.41
N PRO A 109 -17.65 5.88 29.51
CA PRO A 109 -17.53 6.37 30.86
C PRO A 109 -16.16 6.98 31.18
N GLN A 110 -16.10 7.91 32.12
CA GLN A 110 -14.85 8.56 32.53
C GLN A 110 -13.82 7.58 33.12
N THR A 111 -14.28 6.46 33.64
CA THR A 111 -13.41 5.41 34.21
C THR A 111 -12.70 4.55 33.16
N VAL A 112 -13.10 4.61 31.89
CA VAL A 112 -12.47 3.88 30.82
C VAL A 112 -11.12 4.51 30.48
N THR A 113 -10.06 3.73 30.61
CA THR A 113 -8.69 4.17 30.32
C THR A 113 -8.18 3.68 28.97
N LYS A 114 -8.80 2.63 28.41
CA LYS A 114 -8.38 2.01 27.16
C LYS A 114 -9.57 1.59 26.29
N ILE A 115 -9.49 1.94 25.01
CA ILE A 115 -10.29 1.38 23.90
C ILE A 115 -9.34 0.57 23.03
N GLY A 116 -9.69 -0.69 22.74
CA GLY A 116 -8.90 -1.63 21.98
C GLY A 116 -8.87 -1.37 20.49
N GLU A 117 -8.09 -2.20 19.77
CA GLU A 117 -7.97 -2.16 18.31
C GLU A 117 -9.31 -2.53 17.66
N PHE A 118 -9.72 -1.81 16.60
CA PHE A 118 -10.97 -2.05 15.88
C PHE A 118 -12.23 -2.08 16.74
N ALA A 119 -12.20 -1.56 17.96
CA ALA A 119 -13.26 -1.74 18.96
C ALA A 119 -14.66 -1.33 18.46
N PHE A 120 -14.77 -0.31 17.61
CA PHE A 120 -16.00 0.18 16.97
C PHE A 120 -15.90 0.20 15.44
N SER A 121 -14.99 -0.56 14.85
CA SER A 121 -14.85 -0.63 13.40
C SER A 121 -16.15 -1.05 12.74
N ASP A 122 -16.47 -0.47 11.56
CA ASP A 122 -17.69 -0.74 10.80
C ASP A 122 -19.03 -0.50 11.54
N CYS A 123 -19.01 0.36 12.58
CA CYS A 123 -20.23 0.89 13.15
C CYS A 123 -20.82 1.98 12.23
N ALA A 124 -21.32 1.58 11.08
CA ALA A 124 -21.66 2.47 9.96
C ALA A 124 -22.73 3.54 10.29
N SER A 125 -23.64 3.28 11.26
CA SER A 125 -24.65 4.23 11.71
C SER A 125 -24.21 5.11 12.90
N LEU A 126 -22.98 4.94 13.40
CA LEU A 126 -22.49 5.67 14.56
C LEU A 126 -22.31 7.15 14.20
N GLU A 127 -23.19 8.00 14.73
CA GLU A 127 -23.22 9.45 14.47
C GLU A 127 -22.49 10.26 15.53
N GLU A 128 -22.46 9.77 16.75
CA GLU A 128 -21.93 10.47 17.92
C GLU A 128 -21.17 9.51 18.85
N VAL A 129 -19.97 9.91 19.23
CA VAL A 129 -19.15 9.25 20.24
C VAL A 129 -18.73 10.31 21.26
N ILE A 130 -19.04 10.06 22.53
CA ILE A 130 -18.60 10.92 23.62
C ILE A 130 -17.48 10.22 24.38
N LEU A 131 -16.27 10.74 24.22
CA LEU A 131 -15.09 10.35 24.98
C LEU A 131 -14.89 11.30 26.15
N GLN A 132 -14.55 10.77 27.31
CA GLN A 132 -14.37 11.59 28.52
C GLN A 132 -12.90 11.62 28.96
N GLU A 133 -12.52 12.58 29.76
CA GLU A 133 -11.19 12.65 30.37
C GLU A 133 -10.98 11.42 31.26
N GLY A 134 -9.73 10.89 31.24
CA GLY A 134 -9.38 9.59 31.84
C GLY A 134 -9.01 8.55 30.82
N LEU A 135 -9.53 8.65 29.58
CA LEU A 135 -9.12 7.80 28.47
C LEU A 135 -7.65 8.08 28.12
N CYS A 136 -6.80 7.04 28.18
CA CYS A 136 -5.37 7.17 27.93
C CYS A 136 -4.95 6.65 26.54
N THR A 137 -5.64 5.60 26.07
CA THR A 137 -5.28 4.95 24.79
C THR A 137 -6.50 4.63 23.95
N ILE A 138 -6.37 4.87 22.64
CA ILE A 138 -7.29 4.46 21.60
C ILE A 138 -6.51 3.57 20.64
N GLY A 139 -6.94 2.32 20.47
CA GLY A 139 -6.26 1.33 19.64
C GLY A 139 -6.34 1.63 18.14
N GLU A 140 -5.53 0.93 17.35
CA GLU A 140 -5.50 1.05 15.89
C GLU A 140 -6.90 0.83 15.31
N ALA A 141 -7.30 1.67 14.34
CA ALA A 141 -8.58 1.56 13.62
C ALA A 141 -9.83 1.48 14.53
N ALA A 142 -9.77 2.00 15.76
CA ALA A 142 -10.84 1.86 16.74
C ALA A 142 -12.21 2.37 16.25
N PHE A 143 -12.25 3.39 15.39
CA PHE A 143 -13.44 3.94 14.75
C PHE A 143 -13.40 3.86 13.22
N ASP A 144 -12.62 2.92 12.69
CA ASP A 144 -12.51 2.72 11.26
C ASP A 144 -13.88 2.46 10.62
N HIS A 145 -14.14 3.06 9.44
CA HIS A 145 -15.41 2.93 8.71
C HIS A 145 -16.69 3.32 9.50
N CYS A 146 -16.59 4.15 10.58
CA CYS A 146 -17.75 4.80 11.20
C CYS A 146 -18.27 5.90 10.24
N SER A 147 -18.85 5.50 9.12
CA SER A 147 -19.14 6.39 7.98
C SER A 147 -20.16 7.50 8.27
N SER A 148 -21.00 7.35 9.29
CA SER A 148 -21.97 8.37 9.74
C SER A 148 -21.45 9.32 10.81
N LEU A 149 -20.24 9.11 11.37
CA LEU A 149 -19.68 9.92 12.45
C LEU A 149 -19.48 11.36 11.99
N LYS A 150 -20.11 12.32 12.70
CA LYS A 150 -20.15 13.74 12.32
C LYS A 150 -19.15 14.59 13.08
N LYS A 151 -18.94 14.25 14.35
CA LYS A 151 -18.05 14.95 15.26
C LYS A 151 -17.40 13.95 16.22
N ILE A 152 -16.16 14.20 16.56
CA ILE A 152 -15.49 13.55 17.69
C ILE A 152 -14.57 14.55 18.38
N GLU A 153 -14.50 14.45 19.69
CA GLU A 153 -13.62 15.23 20.54
C GLU A 153 -12.71 14.26 21.30
N VAL A 154 -11.41 14.39 21.09
CA VAL A 154 -10.39 13.56 21.73
C VAL A 154 -9.95 14.25 23.01
N PRO A 155 -10.12 13.62 24.19
CA PRO A 155 -9.76 14.22 25.48
C PRO A 155 -8.23 14.38 25.60
N GLY A 156 -7.80 15.35 26.41
CA GLY A 156 -6.40 15.68 26.62
C GLY A 156 -5.61 14.62 27.41
N SER A 157 -6.30 13.71 28.06
CA SER A 157 -5.70 12.53 28.69
C SER A 157 -5.07 11.56 27.66
N VAL A 158 -5.53 11.56 26.40
CA VAL A 158 -4.91 10.82 25.28
C VAL A 158 -3.71 11.60 24.78
N LYS A 159 -2.49 11.08 25.03
CA LYS A 159 -1.24 11.75 24.67
C LYS A 159 -0.82 11.55 23.21
N HIS A 160 -1.18 10.43 22.62
CA HIS A 160 -0.78 10.03 21.26
C HIS A 160 -2.01 9.61 20.48
N VAL A 161 -2.18 10.17 19.28
CA VAL A 161 -3.26 9.81 18.36
C VAL A 161 -2.69 9.47 17.01
N ASP A 162 -2.93 8.25 16.56
CA ASP A 162 -2.81 7.89 15.15
C ASP A 162 -4.14 8.19 14.46
N LEU A 163 -4.12 9.11 13.51
CA LEU A 163 -5.34 9.55 12.81
C LEU A 163 -6.01 8.46 11.97
N SER A 164 -5.32 7.35 11.69
CA SER A 164 -5.91 6.19 11.01
C SER A 164 -7.07 5.56 11.79
N ILE A 165 -7.16 5.84 13.10
CA ILE A 165 -8.32 5.42 13.92
C ILE A 165 -9.66 5.94 13.37
N PHE A 166 -9.67 6.99 12.54
CA PHE A 166 -10.85 7.59 11.91
C PHE A 166 -10.93 7.32 10.41
N ASP A 167 -10.14 6.39 9.87
CA ASP A 167 -10.20 6.09 8.45
C ASP A 167 -11.61 5.64 8.05
N GLY A 168 -12.07 5.96 6.86
CA GLY A 168 -13.44 5.67 6.46
C GLY A 168 -14.56 6.48 7.13
N CYS A 169 -14.27 7.38 8.10
CA CYS A 169 -15.25 8.29 8.69
C CYS A 169 -15.66 9.42 7.74
N ASN A 170 -16.32 9.05 6.64
CA ASN A 170 -16.56 9.94 5.50
C ASN A 170 -17.51 11.13 5.79
N SER A 171 -18.29 11.10 6.88
CA SER A 171 -19.20 12.18 7.28
C SER A 171 -18.61 13.15 8.28
N LEU A 172 -17.37 12.94 8.73
CA LEU A 172 -16.75 13.72 9.79
C LEU A 172 -16.56 15.18 9.37
N LYS A 173 -17.12 16.10 10.18
CA LYS A 173 -17.08 17.55 9.95
C LYS A 173 -16.27 18.29 11.00
N GLU A 174 -16.24 17.74 12.22
CA GLU A 174 -15.53 18.31 13.36
C GLU A 174 -14.64 17.24 14.00
N LEU A 175 -13.37 17.55 14.11
CA LEU A 175 -12.37 16.79 14.85
C LEU A 175 -11.67 17.77 15.79
N VAL A 176 -11.83 17.54 17.09
CA VAL A 176 -11.32 18.42 18.14
C VAL A 176 -10.31 17.66 18.98
N PHE A 177 -9.17 18.28 19.24
CA PHE A 177 -8.13 17.77 20.12
C PHE A 177 -8.01 18.70 21.33
N ASN A 178 -8.16 18.15 22.53
CA ASN A 178 -8.07 18.91 23.77
C ASN A 178 -6.61 19.11 24.20
N GLU A 179 -6.38 20.09 25.08
CA GLU A 179 -5.07 20.33 25.68
C GLU A 179 -4.59 19.08 26.45
N GLY A 180 -3.37 18.71 26.24
CA GLY A 180 -2.74 17.50 26.77
C GLY A 180 -2.29 16.51 25.70
N LEU A 181 -2.83 16.56 24.46
CA LEU A 181 -2.33 15.78 23.33
C LEU A 181 -0.91 16.26 22.98
N GLU A 182 0.03 15.31 22.86
CA GLU A 182 1.45 15.58 22.61
C GLU A 182 1.88 15.20 21.18
N THR A 183 1.29 14.12 20.63
CA THR A 183 1.66 13.59 19.30
C THR A 183 0.43 13.32 18.46
N LEU A 184 0.47 13.80 17.21
CA LEU A 184 -0.53 13.53 16.20
C LEU A 184 0.17 12.97 14.96
N GLU A 185 -0.15 11.74 14.62
CA GLU A 185 0.48 11.04 13.49
C GLU A 185 -0.55 10.26 12.68
N GLY A 186 -0.12 9.50 11.67
CA GLY A 186 -0.94 8.60 10.88
C GLY A 186 -1.06 8.99 9.42
N VAL A 187 -1.45 8.01 8.63
CA VAL A 187 -1.72 8.14 7.18
C VAL A 187 -3.15 7.73 6.92
N PHE A 188 -3.88 8.55 6.21
CA PHE A 188 -5.24 8.20 5.80
C PHE A 188 -5.25 7.46 4.46
N LEU A 189 -5.97 6.35 4.41
CA LEU A 189 -6.36 5.68 3.18
C LEU A 189 -7.55 6.39 2.53
N HIS A 190 -8.46 6.94 3.34
CA HIS A 190 -9.64 7.69 2.91
C HIS A 190 -9.50 9.18 3.22
N LYS A 191 -10.25 10.03 2.51
CA LYS A 191 -10.11 11.48 2.58
C LYS A 191 -11.29 12.11 3.32
N PHE A 192 -11.00 12.97 4.29
CA PHE A 192 -12.01 13.78 4.97
C PHE A 192 -12.54 14.89 4.06
N ARG A 193 -13.74 14.69 3.53
CA ARG A 193 -14.34 15.61 2.55
C ARG A 193 -14.92 16.87 3.18
N PHE A 194 -15.28 16.84 4.47
CA PHE A 194 -16.03 17.92 5.11
C PHE A 194 -15.23 18.71 6.14
N ILE A 195 -14.08 18.23 6.58
CA ILE A 195 -13.22 18.96 7.52
C ILE A 195 -12.52 20.10 6.77
N LYS A 196 -12.88 21.34 7.15
CA LYS A 196 -12.31 22.57 6.58
C LYS A 196 -11.43 23.31 7.57
N LYS A 197 -11.56 23.01 8.86
CA LYS A 197 -10.84 23.65 9.95
C LYS A 197 -10.41 22.59 10.96
N ILE A 198 -9.24 22.77 11.53
CA ILE A 198 -8.71 21.96 12.63
C ILE A 198 -8.10 22.88 13.68
N ALA A 199 -8.32 22.58 14.96
CA ALA A 199 -7.64 23.27 16.07
C ALA A 199 -6.55 22.34 16.60
N LEU A 200 -5.37 22.88 16.81
CA LEU A 200 -4.24 22.16 17.39
C LEU A 200 -3.96 22.71 18.79
N PRO A 201 -3.89 21.85 19.83
CA PRO A 201 -3.63 22.30 21.20
C PRO A 201 -2.19 22.78 21.38
N ASN A 202 -1.94 23.57 22.42
CA ASN A 202 -0.60 24.08 22.74
C ASN A 202 0.36 22.97 23.22
N SER A 203 -0.19 21.92 23.78
CA SER A 203 0.55 20.73 24.22
C SER A 203 1.10 19.88 23.07
N LEU A 204 0.62 20.09 21.83
CA LEU A 204 1.06 19.30 20.68
C LEU A 204 2.50 19.64 20.31
N GLU A 205 3.41 18.67 20.49
CA GLU A 205 4.85 18.80 20.20
C GLU A 205 5.23 18.17 18.86
N ASN A 206 4.57 17.04 18.53
CA ASN A 206 4.94 16.21 17.37
C ASN A 206 3.79 16.12 16.37
N ILE A 207 4.02 16.70 15.21
CA ILE A 207 3.16 16.58 14.03
C ILE A 207 4.04 16.74 12.78
N ASP A 208 3.67 16.07 11.70
CA ASP A 208 4.33 16.21 10.39
C ASP A 208 3.34 16.43 9.25
N GLY A 209 3.85 16.65 8.05
CA GLY A 209 3.01 16.87 6.87
C GLY A 209 2.13 15.67 6.51
N GLN A 210 2.54 14.46 6.88
CA GLN A 210 1.80 13.23 6.64
C GLN A 210 0.49 13.19 7.44
N SER A 211 0.50 13.70 8.67
CA SER A 211 -0.69 13.79 9.54
C SER A 211 -1.83 14.59 8.90
N PHE A 212 -1.53 15.37 7.86
CA PHE A 212 -2.54 16.13 7.10
C PHE A 212 -2.96 15.47 5.77
N SER A 213 -2.49 14.26 5.46
CA SER A 213 -2.70 13.61 4.14
C SER A 213 -4.17 13.43 3.75
N GLY A 214 -5.05 13.21 4.73
CA GLY A 214 -6.49 13.05 4.52
C GLY A 214 -7.29 14.35 4.37
N PHE A 215 -6.72 15.51 4.77
CA PHE A 215 -7.47 16.77 4.86
C PHE A 215 -7.43 17.59 3.57
N VAL A 216 -7.93 17.02 2.47
CA VAL A 216 -7.84 17.60 1.12
C VAL A 216 -8.60 18.92 0.92
N HIS A 217 -9.49 19.29 1.84
CA HIS A 217 -10.25 20.53 1.81
C HIS A 217 -9.96 21.47 2.97
N LEU A 218 -8.90 21.21 3.74
CA LEU A 218 -8.52 22.05 4.88
C LEU A 218 -8.19 23.46 4.42
N LYS A 219 -8.81 24.46 5.09
CA LYS A 219 -8.66 25.88 4.80
C LYS A 219 -8.06 26.68 5.95
N GLU A 220 -8.11 26.12 7.16
CA GLU A 220 -7.70 26.82 8.37
C GLU A 220 -7.14 25.84 9.40
N ILE A 221 -5.98 26.19 9.95
CA ILE A 221 -5.46 25.61 11.17
C ILE A 221 -5.59 26.67 12.24
N ARG A 222 -6.32 26.37 13.31
CA ARG A 222 -6.41 27.23 14.49
C ARG A 222 -5.29 26.86 15.44
N LEU A 223 -4.45 27.82 15.74
CA LEU A 223 -3.32 27.70 16.63
C LEU A 223 -3.31 28.93 17.54
N SER A 224 -3.01 28.76 18.82
CA SER A 224 -2.81 29.89 19.71
C SER A 224 -1.63 30.74 19.23
N PRO A 225 -1.71 32.07 19.30
CA PRO A 225 -0.56 32.95 18.99
C PRO A 225 0.68 32.64 19.84
N ASP A 226 0.49 32.14 21.04
CA ASP A 226 1.53 31.78 22.01
C ASP A 226 1.89 30.30 21.98
N ASN A 227 1.53 29.57 20.90
CA ASN A 227 1.89 28.16 20.76
C ASN A 227 3.41 28.00 20.83
N PRO A 228 3.94 27.13 21.71
CA PRO A 228 5.39 27.03 21.93
C PRO A 228 6.13 26.25 20.84
N HIS A 229 5.42 25.48 20.01
CA HIS A 229 6.02 24.53 19.10
C HIS A 229 5.88 24.91 17.62
N PHE A 230 4.76 25.58 17.26
CA PHE A 230 4.41 25.84 15.86
C PHE A 230 3.99 27.28 15.62
N LYS A 231 4.14 27.72 14.37
CA LYS A 231 3.58 28.97 13.82
C LYS A 231 2.75 28.67 12.59
N TYR A 232 1.55 29.23 12.53
CA TYR A 232 0.69 29.18 11.36
C TYR A 232 0.67 30.56 10.70
N ILE A 233 1.21 30.67 9.50
CA ILE A 233 1.37 31.95 8.79
C ILE A 233 0.81 31.76 7.37
N ASP A 234 -0.19 32.53 7.02
CA ASP A 234 -0.76 32.60 5.66
C ASP A 234 -0.95 31.21 4.99
N GLY A 235 -1.63 30.31 5.67
CA GLY A 235 -1.95 28.98 5.15
C GLY A 235 -0.80 27.97 5.19
N VAL A 236 0.25 28.25 5.94
CA VAL A 236 1.40 27.37 6.11
C VAL A 236 1.71 27.15 7.59
N LEU A 237 1.84 25.88 7.97
CA LEU A 237 2.30 25.48 9.29
C LEU A 237 3.81 25.29 9.28
N TYR A 238 4.51 25.94 10.20
CA TYR A 238 5.94 25.86 10.41
C TYR A 238 6.26 25.43 11.84
N SER A 239 7.48 24.94 12.07
CA SER A 239 8.06 24.92 13.43
C SER A 239 8.20 26.33 13.98
N ILE A 240 8.24 26.47 15.31
CA ILE A 240 8.33 27.79 16.00
C ILE A 240 9.53 28.61 15.55
N ASP A 241 10.68 27.97 15.23
CA ASP A 241 11.90 28.60 14.76
C ASP A 241 11.93 28.86 13.24
N LEU A 242 10.86 28.55 12.52
CA LEU A 242 10.65 28.68 11.09
C LEU A 242 11.67 27.89 10.23
N LYS A 243 12.37 26.90 10.80
CA LYS A 243 13.33 26.09 10.05
C LYS A 243 12.71 24.88 9.37
N ARG A 244 11.57 24.42 9.87
CA ARG A 244 10.84 23.29 9.32
C ARG A 244 9.49 23.75 8.76
N LEU A 245 9.23 23.46 7.48
CA LEU A 245 7.94 23.66 6.84
C LEU A 245 7.14 22.36 6.97
N VAL A 246 6.14 22.36 7.82
CA VAL A 246 5.34 21.17 8.16
C VAL A 246 4.26 20.92 7.11
N LYS A 247 3.41 21.94 6.82
CA LYS A 247 2.30 21.78 5.86
C LYS A 247 1.93 23.09 5.19
N VAL A 248 1.74 23.02 3.88
CA VAL A 248 1.04 24.04 3.08
C VAL A 248 -0.38 23.56 2.83
N LEU A 249 -1.36 24.42 3.12
CA LEU A 249 -2.75 24.03 2.97
C LEU A 249 -3.20 24.00 1.50
N PRO A 250 -4.07 23.04 1.11
CA PRO A 250 -4.45 22.79 -0.29
C PRO A 250 -5.12 23.95 -1.02
N PHE A 251 -5.63 24.97 -0.30
CA PHE A 251 -6.26 26.13 -0.91
C PHE A 251 -5.27 27.14 -1.51
N LYS A 252 -3.96 27.04 -1.19
CA LYS A 252 -2.92 27.92 -1.74
C LYS A 252 -2.86 27.80 -3.25
N LYS A 253 -2.65 28.93 -3.92
CA LYS A 253 -2.66 29.03 -5.39
C LYS A 253 -1.56 29.94 -5.92
N GLY A 254 -1.23 29.74 -7.20
CA GLY A 254 -0.22 30.55 -7.90
C GLY A 254 1.20 30.16 -7.52
N SER A 255 2.09 31.16 -7.48
CA SER A 255 3.51 30.96 -7.12
C SER A 255 3.68 30.95 -5.60
N PHE A 256 4.53 30.06 -5.11
CA PHE A 256 4.91 29.96 -3.69
C PHE A 256 6.42 30.00 -3.51
N SER A 257 6.90 30.95 -2.73
CA SER A 257 8.32 31.03 -2.37
C SER A 257 8.54 30.48 -0.97
N VAL A 258 9.37 29.44 -0.85
CA VAL A 258 9.76 28.86 0.44
C VAL A 258 10.73 29.84 1.14
N PRO A 259 10.42 30.29 2.38
CA PRO A 259 11.24 31.25 3.09
C PRO A 259 12.70 30.80 3.26
N VAL A 260 13.62 31.77 3.27
CA VAL A 260 15.07 31.50 3.42
C VAL A 260 15.46 30.89 4.77
N SER A 261 14.61 31.05 5.79
CA SER A 261 14.79 30.42 7.11
C SER A 261 14.62 28.91 7.08
N VAL A 262 13.80 28.38 6.14
CA VAL A 262 13.48 26.97 6.05
C VAL A 262 14.73 26.16 5.68
N ARG A 263 14.95 25.08 6.40
CA ARG A 263 16.02 24.09 6.19
C ARG A 263 15.46 22.74 5.75
N GLU A 264 14.28 22.43 6.22
CA GLU A 264 13.59 21.15 6.01
C GLU A 264 12.15 21.37 5.55
N VAL A 265 11.75 20.59 4.55
CA VAL A 265 10.37 20.47 4.10
C VAL A 265 9.90 19.05 4.42
N ASP A 266 8.84 18.94 5.18
CA ASP A 266 8.31 17.65 5.63
C ASP A 266 7.83 16.79 4.47
N ARG A 267 7.73 15.49 4.74
CA ARG A 267 7.00 14.58 3.87
C ARG A 267 5.56 15.06 3.71
N MET A 268 5.04 14.94 2.49
CA MET A 268 3.66 15.36 2.14
C MET A 268 3.34 16.83 2.44
N ALA A 269 4.34 17.69 2.65
CA ALA A 269 4.13 19.08 3.05
C ALA A 269 3.27 19.90 2.07
N PHE A 270 3.39 19.66 0.77
CA PHE A 270 2.58 20.30 -0.28
C PHE A 270 1.60 19.33 -0.95
N GLN A 271 1.44 18.11 -0.42
CA GLN A 271 0.56 17.11 -1.02
C GLN A 271 -0.86 17.67 -1.25
N ASP A 272 -1.43 17.40 -2.44
CA ASP A 272 -2.73 17.88 -2.89
C ASP A 272 -2.86 19.42 -3.05
N CYS A 273 -1.76 20.19 -3.06
CA CYS A 273 -1.78 21.62 -3.40
C CYS A 273 -2.03 21.83 -4.90
N LYS A 274 -3.22 21.47 -5.37
CA LYS A 274 -3.59 21.38 -6.80
C LYS A 274 -3.63 22.71 -7.54
N ASN A 275 -3.60 23.83 -6.82
CA ASN A 275 -3.71 25.17 -7.40
C ASN A 275 -2.38 25.93 -7.40
N LEU A 276 -1.30 25.36 -6.86
CA LEU A 276 0.04 25.93 -6.99
C LEU A 276 0.57 25.70 -8.40
N THR A 277 1.14 26.76 -9.00
CA THR A 277 1.67 26.72 -10.37
C THR A 277 3.19 26.79 -10.42
N GLU A 278 3.81 27.38 -9.40
CA GLU A 278 5.26 27.52 -9.29
C GLU A 278 5.71 27.39 -7.83
N ILE A 279 6.82 26.72 -7.60
CA ILE A 279 7.47 26.67 -6.29
C ILE A 279 8.94 27.09 -6.45
N VAL A 280 9.32 28.11 -5.67
CA VAL A 280 10.67 28.64 -5.66
C VAL A 280 11.29 28.40 -4.29
N PHE A 281 12.39 27.64 -4.28
CA PHE A 281 13.20 27.48 -3.09
C PHE A 281 14.30 28.56 -3.08
N LEU A 282 14.34 29.31 -1.99
CA LEU A 282 15.49 30.15 -1.70
C LEU A 282 16.62 29.30 -1.10
N ASP A 283 17.87 29.79 -1.20
CA ASP A 283 19.03 29.03 -0.72
C ASP A 283 18.99 28.82 0.81
N GLY A 284 18.66 27.65 1.25
CA GLY A 284 18.54 27.32 2.69
C GLY A 284 18.14 25.89 2.92
N VAL A 285 17.19 25.38 2.14
CA VAL A 285 16.65 24.03 2.27
C VAL A 285 17.69 22.98 1.91
N THR A 286 17.82 21.98 2.77
CA THR A 286 18.74 20.85 2.62
C THR A 286 18.04 19.53 2.42
N THR A 287 16.78 19.43 2.86
CA THR A 287 15.96 18.23 2.78
C THR A 287 14.54 18.55 2.32
N ILE A 288 14.02 17.69 1.43
CA ILE A 288 12.63 17.68 0.98
C ILE A 288 12.16 16.25 1.17
N GLY A 289 11.13 16.06 1.98
CA GLY A 289 10.61 14.75 2.33
C GLY A 289 9.91 14.03 1.18
N CYS A 290 9.72 12.73 1.33
CA CYS A 290 8.98 11.91 0.35
C CYS A 290 7.54 12.45 0.17
N ASN A 291 6.98 12.25 -1.03
CA ASN A 291 5.64 12.72 -1.39
C ASN A 291 5.43 14.24 -1.23
N ALA A 292 6.48 15.04 -1.05
CA ALA A 292 6.33 16.45 -0.66
C ALA A 292 5.40 17.23 -1.59
N PHE A 293 5.44 16.98 -2.89
CA PHE A 293 4.60 17.64 -3.91
C PHE A 293 3.65 16.69 -4.62
N GLU A 294 3.40 15.51 -4.06
CA GLU A 294 2.51 14.52 -4.66
C GLU A 294 1.13 15.13 -4.96
N ARG A 295 0.64 14.91 -6.18
CA ARG A 295 -0.64 15.43 -6.67
C ARG A 295 -0.77 16.97 -6.70
N CYS A 296 0.34 17.71 -6.79
CA CYS A 296 0.32 19.13 -7.16
C CYS A 296 0.03 19.25 -8.67
N SER A 297 -1.19 18.94 -9.09
CA SER A 297 -1.52 18.68 -10.50
C SER A 297 -1.35 19.87 -11.45
N SER A 298 -1.43 21.12 -10.96
CA SER A 298 -1.22 22.35 -11.77
C SER A 298 0.19 22.93 -11.64
N LEU A 299 1.09 22.27 -10.92
CA LEU A 299 2.46 22.73 -10.75
C LEU A 299 3.21 22.64 -12.07
N LYS A 300 3.69 23.78 -12.59
CA LYS A 300 4.36 23.90 -13.90
C LYS A 300 5.87 23.99 -13.80
N GLU A 301 6.36 24.72 -12.80
CA GLU A 301 7.79 24.97 -12.58
C GLU A 301 8.18 24.77 -11.12
N VAL A 302 9.33 24.13 -10.91
CA VAL A 302 9.97 24.02 -9.59
C VAL A 302 11.43 24.43 -9.72
N ARG A 303 11.85 25.40 -8.90
CA ARG A 303 13.25 25.78 -8.73
C ARG A 303 13.78 25.17 -7.45
N LEU A 304 14.45 24.02 -7.60
CA LEU A 304 14.97 23.23 -6.48
C LEU A 304 16.13 23.94 -5.76
N PRO A 305 16.27 23.73 -4.43
CA PRO A 305 17.38 24.29 -3.67
C PRO A 305 18.70 23.60 -4.02
N LYS A 306 19.78 24.39 -4.08
CA LYS A 306 21.09 23.92 -4.56
C LYS A 306 21.82 22.93 -3.65
N LYS A 307 21.33 22.70 -2.42
CA LYS A 307 22.00 21.86 -1.41
C LYS A 307 21.39 20.49 -1.21
N ILE A 308 20.21 20.20 -1.79
CA ILE A 308 19.58 18.88 -1.65
C ILE A 308 20.45 17.81 -2.30
N ARG A 309 20.51 16.66 -1.67
CA ARG A 309 21.29 15.50 -2.17
C ARG A 309 20.40 14.41 -2.76
N ARG A 310 19.11 14.47 -2.49
CA ARG A 310 18.12 13.47 -2.93
C ARG A 310 16.85 14.16 -3.41
N ILE A 311 16.27 13.59 -4.43
CA ILE A 311 14.85 13.73 -4.75
C ILE A 311 14.25 12.43 -4.26
N GLU A 312 13.49 12.51 -3.18
CA GLU A 312 12.97 11.36 -2.45
C GLU A 312 11.85 10.67 -3.23
N GLU A 313 11.46 9.50 -2.73
CA GLU A 313 10.37 8.70 -3.28
C GLU A 313 9.09 9.53 -3.44
N LEU A 314 8.42 9.37 -4.60
CA LEU A 314 7.10 9.97 -4.90
C LEU A 314 7.08 11.52 -4.80
N THR A 315 8.23 12.19 -4.73
CA THR A 315 8.30 13.64 -4.45
C THR A 315 7.41 14.46 -5.38
N PHE A 316 7.42 14.20 -6.69
CA PHE A 316 6.63 14.90 -7.71
C PHE A 316 5.59 14.00 -8.39
N MET A 317 5.22 12.88 -7.76
CA MET A 317 4.23 11.99 -8.33
C MET A 317 2.91 12.73 -8.61
N ASP A 318 2.33 12.48 -9.80
CA ASP A 318 1.09 13.13 -10.27
C ASP A 318 1.15 14.67 -10.36
N CYS A 319 2.33 15.26 -10.48
CA CYS A 319 2.49 16.66 -10.91
C CYS A 319 2.28 16.76 -12.42
N LYS A 320 1.02 16.64 -12.87
CA LYS A 320 0.66 16.40 -14.28
C LYS A 320 1.09 17.52 -15.22
N GLU A 321 1.08 18.78 -14.76
CA GLU A 321 1.47 19.95 -15.55
C GLU A 321 2.95 20.35 -15.37
N LEU A 322 3.73 19.62 -14.54
CA LEU A 322 5.14 19.93 -14.35
C LEU A 322 5.89 19.77 -15.68
N SER A 323 6.34 20.90 -16.22
CA SER A 323 7.03 20.96 -17.52
C SER A 323 8.48 21.42 -17.39
N LYS A 324 8.82 22.09 -16.28
CA LYS A 324 10.16 22.65 -16.07
C LYS A 324 10.67 22.38 -14.66
N ILE A 325 11.82 21.74 -14.59
CA ILE A 325 12.56 21.49 -13.36
C ILE A 325 14.04 21.39 -13.65
N ASP A 326 14.85 22.13 -12.90
CA ASP A 326 16.30 22.03 -12.94
C ASP A 326 16.80 21.21 -11.75
N VAL A 327 17.36 20.05 -12.02
CA VAL A 327 17.93 19.17 -10.98
C VAL A 327 19.36 19.65 -10.67
N PRO A 328 19.62 20.12 -9.44
CA PRO A 328 20.92 20.69 -9.10
C PRO A 328 22.03 19.63 -9.04
N ASN A 329 23.26 20.04 -9.31
CA ASN A 329 24.45 19.18 -9.29
C ASN A 329 24.82 18.61 -7.91
N SER A 330 24.11 18.98 -6.85
CA SER A 330 24.24 18.36 -5.53
C SER A 330 23.47 17.03 -5.42
N VAL A 331 22.50 16.78 -6.30
CA VAL A 331 21.63 15.60 -6.24
C VAL A 331 22.40 14.34 -6.67
N ARG A 332 22.43 13.36 -5.78
CA ARG A 332 23.08 12.07 -5.98
C ARG A 332 22.09 10.93 -6.19
N VAL A 333 20.87 11.11 -5.73
CA VAL A 333 19.81 10.10 -5.78
C VAL A 333 18.53 10.72 -6.32
N ILE A 334 17.93 10.11 -7.32
CA ILE A 334 16.55 10.32 -7.74
C ILE A 334 15.84 8.99 -7.43
N ASP A 335 14.95 9.01 -6.45
CA ASP A 335 14.38 7.80 -5.90
C ASP A 335 13.18 7.29 -6.72
N ARG A 336 12.60 6.15 -6.30
CA ARG A 336 11.52 5.49 -7.02
C ARG A 336 10.31 6.40 -7.16
N TRP A 337 9.68 6.37 -8.35
CA TRP A 337 8.49 7.15 -8.70
C TRP A 337 8.62 8.66 -8.50
N ALA A 338 9.82 9.20 -8.40
CA ALA A 338 10.04 10.61 -8.10
C ALA A 338 9.31 11.58 -9.05
N PHE A 339 9.25 11.27 -10.35
CA PHE A 339 8.55 12.03 -11.39
C PHE A 339 7.45 11.21 -12.09
N TRP A 340 6.94 10.19 -11.43
CA TRP A 340 5.88 9.35 -12.00
C TRP A 340 4.62 10.17 -12.31
N HIS A 341 4.04 9.97 -13.49
CA HIS A 341 2.90 10.73 -14.00
C HIS A 341 3.11 12.26 -14.16
N CYS A 342 4.35 12.75 -14.24
CA CYS A 342 4.63 14.12 -14.66
C CYS A 342 4.47 14.24 -16.19
N TYR A 343 3.24 14.19 -16.71
CA TYR A 343 2.96 14.06 -18.15
C TYR A 343 3.45 15.22 -19.00
N SER A 344 3.60 16.41 -18.43
CA SER A 344 4.10 17.58 -19.14
C SER A 344 5.62 17.69 -19.17
N LEU A 345 6.32 16.87 -18.36
CA LEU A 345 7.78 16.86 -18.34
C LEU A 345 8.30 16.09 -19.57
N LYS A 346 8.76 16.81 -20.58
CA LYS A 346 9.25 16.24 -21.85
C LYS A 346 10.76 16.11 -21.89
N GLU A 347 11.46 16.94 -21.13
CA GLU A 347 12.92 17.00 -21.12
C GLU A 347 13.44 16.98 -19.68
N LEU A 348 14.52 16.26 -19.45
CA LEU A 348 15.18 16.21 -18.16
C LEU A 348 16.69 16.11 -18.32
N LYS A 349 17.41 17.04 -17.70
CA LYS A 349 18.86 16.98 -17.58
C LYS A 349 19.25 16.41 -16.23
N LEU A 350 19.96 15.28 -16.25
CA LEU A 350 20.44 14.62 -15.04
C LEU A 350 21.75 15.27 -14.55
N PRO A 351 21.95 15.39 -13.21
CA PRO A 351 23.14 16.04 -12.66
C PRO A 351 24.38 15.15 -12.77
N THR A 352 25.55 15.81 -12.86
CA THR A 352 26.85 15.11 -12.92
C THR A 352 27.15 14.24 -11.70
N SER A 353 26.58 14.59 -10.55
CA SER A 353 26.76 13.89 -9.28
C SER A 353 25.89 12.64 -9.11
N LEU A 354 24.95 12.37 -10.04
CA LEU A 354 23.96 11.30 -9.90
C LEU A 354 24.62 9.91 -9.82
N VAL A 355 24.26 9.15 -8.79
CA VAL A 355 24.79 7.79 -8.54
C VAL A 355 23.69 6.73 -8.39
N THR A 356 22.46 7.15 -8.12
CA THR A 356 21.33 6.20 -7.97
C THR A 356 20.08 6.73 -8.68
N ILE A 357 19.48 5.86 -9.48
CA ILE A 357 18.19 6.05 -10.14
C ILE A 357 17.25 4.96 -9.62
N GLY A 358 16.17 5.39 -9.01
CA GLY A 358 15.12 4.52 -8.50
C GLY A 358 14.23 3.94 -9.60
N VAL A 359 13.44 2.95 -9.23
CA VAL A 359 12.46 2.32 -10.12
C VAL A 359 11.40 3.34 -10.55
N ASN A 360 11.07 3.36 -11.85
CA ASN A 360 10.07 4.29 -12.41
C ASN A 360 10.28 5.75 -11.99
N ALA A 361 11.54 6.16 -11.80
CA ALA A 361 11.87 7.50 -11.36
C ALA A 361 11.38 8.59 -12.31
N PHE A 362 11.21 8.27 -13.60
CA PHE A 362 10.86 9.21 -14.66
C PHE A 362 9.49 8.94 -15.26
N PRO A 363 8.84 9.96 -15.87
CA PRO A 363 7.57 9.75 -16.56
C PRO A 363 7.78 8.96 -17.86
N TYR A 364 6.87 8.03 -18.16
CA TYR A 364 6.96 7.17 -19.35
C TYR A 364 6.82 7.92 -20.69
N ASN A 365 6.42 9.17 -20.67
CA ASN A 365 6.27 10.01 -21.88
C ASN A 365 7.38 11.05 -22.03
N LEU A 366 8.49 10.90 -21.32
CA LEU A 366 9.69 11.72 -21.48
C LEU A 366 10.21 11.58 -22.92
N GLN A 367 10.61 12.71 -23.51
CA GLN A 367 11.07 12.76 -24.90
C GLN A 367 12.58 12.89 -25.03
N HIS A 368 13.18 13.64 -24.11
CA HIS A 368 14.60 13.87 -24.08
C HIS A 368 15.14 13.72 -22.66
N ILE A 369 16.20 12.97 -22.54
CA ILE A 369 16.97 12.86 -21.31
C ILE A 369 18.45 13.00 -21.66
N SER A 370 19.18 13.70 -20.81
CA SER A 370 20.62 13.87 -20.98
C SER A 370 21.34 13.82 -19.64
N ILE A 371 22.61 13.47 -19.68
CA ILE A 371 23.50 13.51 -18.53
C ILE A 371 24.83 14.09 -19.01
N ASP A 372 25.49 14.85 -18.15
CA ASP A 372 26.81 15.37 -18.46
C ASP A 372 27.84 14.24 -18.57
N SER A 373 28.71 14.28 -19.60
CA SER A 373 29.76 13.29 -19.84
C SER A 373 30.73 13.09 -18.67
N LYS A 374 30.79 14.05 -17.74
CA LYS A 374 31.57 13.94 -16.50
C LYS A 374 30.92 13.06 -15.43
N ASN A 375 29.67 12.59 -15.63
CA ASN A 375 29.08 11.63 -14.71
C ASN A 375 29.88 10.31 -14.77
N LYS A 376 30.26 9.80 -13.59
CA LYS A 376 31.10 8.60 -13.46
C LYS A 376 30.31 7.29 -13.36
N ARG A 377 28.99 7.37 -13.32
CA ARG A 377 28.13 6.21 -13.04
C ARG A 377 27.25 5.80 -14.22
N TYR A 378 26.78 6.81 -14.97
CA TYR A 378 25.81 6.62 -16.04
C TYR A 378 26.22 7.34 -17.31
N SER A 379 25.84 6.77 -18.44
CA SER A 379 25.80 7.42 -19.76
C SER A 379 24.37 7.36 -20.31
N VAL A 380 24.01 8.30 -21.17
CA VAL A 380 22.72 8.36 -21.84
C VAL A 380 22.97 8.42 -23.34
N ILE A 381 22.42 7.44 -24.06
CA ILE A 381 22.52 7.32 -25.51
C ILE A 381 21.10 7.08 -26.04
N ASP A 382 20.62 7.93 -26.93
CA ASP A 382 19.30 7.83 -27.60
C ASP A 382 18.12 7.57 -26.65
N GLY A 383 18.13 8.23 -25.48
CA GLY A 383 17.07 8.10 -24.48
C GLY A 383 17.16 6.84 -23.61
N VAL A 384 18.24 6.10 -23.72
CA VAL A 384 18.52 4.92 -22.90
C VAL A 384 19.64 5.23 -21.92
N ILE A 385 19.43 4.87 -20.67
CA ILE A 385 20.42 5.01 -19.59
C ILE A 385 21.17 3.69 -19.44
N TYR A 386 22.49 3.77 -19.53
CA TYR A 386 23.43 2.66 -19.30
C TYR A 386 24.31 2.97 -18.08
N ASN A 387 24.98 1.95 -17.54
CA ASN A 387 26.15 2.20 -16.71
C ASN A 387 27.29 2.81 -17.56
N GLN A 388 28.32 3.35 -16.91
CA GLN A 388 29.38 4.08 -17.62
C GLN A 388 30.12 3.21 -18.65
N ASP A 389 30.31 1.92 -18.37
CA ASP A 389 31.04 0.98 -19.24
C ASP A 389 30.16 0.34 -20.33
N ILE A 390 28.88 0.71 -20.40
CA ILE A 390 27.90 0.18 -21.36
C ILE A 390 27.85 -1.36 -21.33
N THR A 391 27.93 -1.93 -20.14
CA THR A 391 27.75 -3.38 -19.91
C THR A 391 26.42 -3.70 -19.27
N GLU A 392 25.74 -2.69 -18.72
CA GLU A 392 24.44 -2.81 -18.09
C GLU A 392 23.46 -1.79 -18.67
N LEU A 393 22.31 -2.25 -19.15
CA LEU A 393 21.19 -1.41 -19.53
C LEU A 393 20.36 -1.12 -18.27
N VAL A 394 20.33 0.14 -17.88
CA VAL A 394 19.69 0.60 -16.62
C VAL A 394 18.20 0.86 -16.82
N LEU A 395 17.85 1.64 -17.84
CA LEU A 395 16.47 2.06 -18.08
C LEU A 395 16.27 2.65 -19.48
N ILE A 396 15.17 2.33 -20.13
CA ILE A 396 14.64 3.07 -21.27
C ILE A 396 13.87 4.30 -20.73
N ALA A 397 14.48 5.47 -20.83
CA ALA A 397 13.88 6.69 -20.30
C ALA A 397 12.84 7.33 -21.26
N THR A 398 12.81 6.90 -22.54
CA THR A 398 11.85 7.39 -23.54
C THR A 398 10.99 6.26 -24.12
N PRO A 399 10.25 5.50 -23.30
CA PRO A 399 9.59 4.27 -23.70
C PRO A 399 8.50 4.45 -24.77
N SER A 400 7.88 5.61 -24.85
CA SER A 400 6.82 5.91 -25.82
C SER A 400 7.31 6.05 -27.27
N LYS A 401 8.59 6.19 -27.49
CA LYS A 401 9.21 6.33 -28.82
C LYS A 401 9.78 5.03 -29.37
N THR A 402 10.04 4.05 -28.52
CA THR A 402 10.78 2.84 -28.86
C THR A 402 9.84 1.78 -29.44
N ARG A 403 9.88 1.59 -30.77
CA ARG A 403 9.14 0.50 -31.44
C ARG A 403 9.99 -0.73 -31.70
N GLN A 404 11.23 -0.52 -32.13
CA GLN A 404 12.21 -1.57 -32.35
C GLN A 404 13.47 -1.22 -31.60
N PHE A 405 14.07 -2.18 -30.96
CA PHE A 405 15.28 -1.95 -30.18
C PHE A 405 16.31 -3.04 -30.36
N ILE A 406 17.53 -2.65 -30.64
CA ILE A 406 18.68 -3.55 -30.67
C ILE A 406 19.52 -3.24 -29.43
N VAL A 407 19.59 -4.21 -28.53
CA VAL A 407 20.44 -4.09 -27.34
C VAL A 407 21.90 -4.21 -27.77
N PRO A 408 22.77 -3.26 -27.40
CA PRO A 408 24.19 -3.31 -27.78
C PRO A 408 24.90 -4.61 -27.35
N ASP A 409 25.82 -5.12 -28.18
CA ASP A 409 26.53 -6.40 -27.94
C ASP A 409 27.37 -6.39 -26.64
N SER A 410 27.77 -5.22 -26.17
CA SER A 410 28.49 -5.05 -24.89
C SER A 410 27.64 -5.35 -23.66
N ILE A 411 26.30 -5.34 -23.78
CA ILE A 411 25.40 -5.50 -22.64
C ILE A 411 25.41 -6.95 -22.15
N LYS A 412 25.73 -7.10 -20.87
CA LYS A 412 25.71 -8.37 -20.15
C LYS A 412 24.49 -8.48 -19.22
N LYS A 413 23.90 -7.34 -18.85
CA LYS A 413 22.83 -7.28 -17.88
C LYS A 413 21.77 -6.24 -18.25
N ILE A 414 20.50 -6.61 -18.13
CA ILE A 414 19.35 -5.72 -18.20
C ILE A 414 18.78 -5.60 -16.79
N ARG A 415 18.69 -4.37 -16.26
CA ARG A 415 18.17 -4.12 -14.90
C ARG A 415 16.68 -4.43 -14.76
N LYS A 416 16.28 -4.63 -13.51
CA LYS A 416 14.85 -4.69 -13.17
C LYS A 416 14.13 -3.43 -13.65
N TYR A 417 12.95 -3.64 -14.23
CA TYR A 417 12.08 -2.59 -14.79
C TYR A 417 12.68 -1.81 -15.99
N ALA A 418 13.75 -2.27 -16.61
CA ALA A 418 14.49 -1.49 -17.63
C ALA A 418 13.65 -1.12 -18.85
N PHE A 419 12.76 -1.99 -19.34
CA PHE A 419 11.81 -1.76 -20.43
C PHE A 419 10.36 -1.67 -19.94
N MET A 420 10.15 -1.44 -18.65
CA MET A 420 8.79 -1.40 -18.10
C MET A 420 7.93 -0.34 -18.80
N ASN A 421 6.72 -0.73 -19.21
CA ASN A 421 5.77 0.12 -19.93
C ASN A 421 6.27 0.66 -21.28
N CYS A 422 7.23 -0.03 -21.92
CA CYS A 422 7.54 0.20 -23.34
C CYS A 422 6.41 -0.36 -24.21
N ASN A 423 5.19 0.18 -24.04
CA ASN A 423 3.95 -0.35 -24.64
C ASN A 423 3.92 -0.32 -26.17
N LYS A 424 4.83 0.43 -26.82
CA LYS A 424 4.98 0.49 -28.27
C LYS A 424 6.11 -0.37 -28.81
N LEU A 425 6.86 -1.06 -27.94
CA LEU A 425 7.94 -1.95 -28.36
C LEU A 425 7.36 -3.18 -29.06
N GLU A 426 7.57 -3.28 -30.37
CA GLU A 426 7.06 -4.34 -31.24
C GLU A 426 8.06 -5.49 -31.36
N SER A 427 9.35 -5.16 -31.38
CA SER A 427 10.44 -6.13 -31.48
C SER A 427 11.70 -5.69 -30.73
N ILE A 428 12.43 -6.68 -30.21
CA ILE A 428 13.72 -6.46 -29.55
C ILE A 428 14.71 -7.55 -29.97
N LYS A 429 15.94 -7.13 -30.25
CA LYS A 429 17.07 -8.06 -30.43
C LYS A 429 17.97 -7.99 -29.21
N LEU A 430 18.13 -9.13 -28.55
CA LEU A 430 19.04 -9.30 -27.41
C LEU A 430 20.40 -9.81 -27.89
N PRO A 431 21.53 -9.39 -27.30
CA PRO A 431 22.85 -9.88 -27.68
C PRO A 431 23.12 -11.27 -27.12
N ASP A 432 23.88 -12.10 -27.87
CA ASP A 432 24.25 -13.45 -27.44
C ASP A 432 25.01 -13.49 -26.10
N GLY A 433 25.71 -12.41 -25.80
CA GLY A 433 26.48 -12.28 -24.56
C GLY A 433 25.66 -11.84 -23.32
N LEU A 434 24.35 -11.69 -23.41
CA LEU A 434 23.49 -11.33 -22.28
C LEU A 434 23.35 -12.51 -21.31
N ILE A 435 23.61 -12.27 -20.02
CA ILE A 435 23.58 -13.30 -18.98
C ILE A 435 22.51 -13.09 -17.92
N GLU A 436 21.91 -11.88 -17.87
CA GLU A 436 20.92 -11.56 -16.84
C GLU A 436 19.87 -10.58 -17.37
N ILE A 437 18.61 -10.90 -17.11
CA ILE A 437 17.47 -9.98 -17.21
C ILE A 437 16.87 -9.80 -15.82
N GLY A 438 16.50 -8.59 -15.47
CA GLY A 438 15.97 -8.25 -14.13
C GLY A 438 14.47 -8.50 -14.00
N ALA A 439 13.99 -8.58 -12.77
CA ALA A 439 12.56 -8.71 -12.46
C ALA A 439 11.74 -7.60 -13.15
N SER A 440 10.58 -7.95 -13.70
CA SER A 440 9.67 -7.04 -14.40
C SER A 440 10.34 -6.20 -15.51
N SER A 441 11.47 -6.66 -16.06
CA SER A 441 12.26 -5.86 -17.01
C SER A 441 11.53 -5.52 -18.30
N PHE A 442 10.60 -6.36 -18.76
CA PHE A 442 9.75 -6.13 -19.94
C PHE A 442 8.26 -6.02 -19.59
N ARG A 443 7.93 -5.84 -18.32
CA ARG A 443 6.54 -5.74 -17.90
C ARG A 443 5.82 -4.58 -18.59
N GLY A 444 4.61 -4.84 -19.16
CA GLY A 444 3.83 -3.84 -19.88
C GLY A 444 4.36 -3.49 -21.27
N CYS A 445 5.20 -4.35 -21.87
CA CYS A 445 5.53 -4.26 -23.30
C CYS A 445 4.37 -4.82 -24.15
N GLU A 446 3.24 -4.10 -24.15
CA GLU A 446 1.96 -4.56 -24.68
C GLU A 446 1.98 -4.91 -26.17
N SER A 447 2.89 -4.31 -26.96
CA SER A 447 3.02 -4.54 -28.41
C SER A 447 4.09 -5.58 -28.78
N LEU A 448 4.88 -6.09 -27.82
CA LEU A 448 5.94 -7.04 -28.07
C LEU A 448 5.35 -8.38 -28.51
N GLN A 449 5.65 -8.81 -29.76
CA GLN A 449 5.03 -9.99 -30.37
C GLN A 449 5.81 -11.27 -30.07
N SER A 450 7.13 -11.21 -30.13
CA SER A 450 7.98 -12.36 -29.87
C SER A 450 9.29 -11.95 -29.19
N ILE A 451 9.92 -12.89 -28.49
CA ILE A 451 11.24 -12.69 -27.93
C ILE A 451 12.08 -13.97 -27.99
N THR A 452 13.33 -13.81 -28.40
CA THR A 452 14.36 -14.87 -28.33
C THR A 452 15.33 -14.53 -27.20
N LEU A 453 15.40 -15.40 -26.21
CA LEU A 453 16.32 -15.27 -25.09
C LEU A 453 17.64 -15.99 -25.41
N PRO A 454 18.80 -15.31 -25.22
CA PRO A 454 20.10 -15.92 -25.50
C PRO A 454 20.49 -17.03 -24.51
N ASP A 455 21.33 -17.96 -24.92
CA ASP A 455 21.70 -19.15 -24.14
C ASP A 455 22.36 -18.86 -22.78
N GLY A 456 22.88 -17.64 -22.56
CA GLY A 456 23.42 -17.22 -21.28
C GLY A 456 22.40 -17.02 -20.16
N ILE A 457 21.10 -16.94 -20.49
CA ILE A 457 20.02 -16.70 -19.51
C ILE A 457 19.61 -18.01 -18.84
N LYS A 458 19.84 -18.11 -17.53
CA LYS A 458 19.48 -19.28 -16.71
C LYS A 458 18.19 -19.12 -15.91
N GLU A 459 17.71 -17.89 -15.77
CA GLU A 459 16.49 -17.58 -15.02
C GLU A 459 15.68 -16.50 -15.74
N ILE A 460 14.39 -16.73 -15.86
CA ILE A 460 13.40 -15.70 -16.16
C ILE A 460 12.86 -15.23 -14.80
N PRO A 461 13.18 -14.01 -14.34
CA PRO A 461 12.80 -13.57 -13.00
C PRO A 461 11.33 -13.20 -12.90
N GLU A 462 10.91 -12.89 -11.67
CA GLU A 462 9.54 -12.48 -11.34
C GLU A 462 9.03 -11.37 -12.27
N GLY A 463 7.84 -11.58 -12.83
CA GLY A 463 7.12 -10.61 -13.66
C GLY A 463 7.83 -10.18 -14.94
N ALA A 464 8.91 -10.85 -15.36
CA ALA A 464 9.80 -10.38 -16.42
C ALA A 464 9.07 -9.95 -17.70
N PHE A 465 8.03 -10.67 -18.09
CA PHE A 465 7.17 -10.41 -19.25
C PHE A 465 5.69 -10.20 -18.87
N GLY A 466 5.41 -9.87 -17.61
CA GLY A 466 4.05 -9.58 -17.17
C GLY A 466 3.40 -8.49 -18.03
N ASP A 467 2.11 -8.60 -18.32
CA ASP A 467 1.34 -7.61 -19.10
C ASP A 467 1.83 -7.42 -20.56
N CYS A 468 2.58 -8.39 -21.13
CA CYS A 468 2.96 -8.40 -22.55
C CYS A 468 1.81 -8.99 -23.38
N SER A 469 0.74 -8.23 -23.58
CA SER A 469 -0.53 -8.73 -24.14
C SER A 469 -0.44 -9.25 -25.58
N ALA A 470 0.46 -8.72 -26.41
CA ALA A 470 0.67 -9.17 -27.79
C ALA A 470 1.67 -10.33 -27.90
N LEU A 471 2.37 -10.69 -26.82
CA LEU A 471 3.41 -11.72 -26.85
C LEU A 471 2.79 -13.09 -27.16
N ASN A 472 3.11 -13.63 -28.31
CA ASN A 472 2.57 -14.91 -28.79
C ASN A 472 3.64 -16.00 -28.92
N GLU A 473 4.93 -15.63 -28.90
CA GLU A 473 6.06 -16.56 -29.04
C GLU A 473 7.21 -16.18 -28.10
N VAL A 474 7.74 -17.18 -27.40
CA VAL A 474 8.95 -17.07 -26.57
C VAL A 474 9.89 -18.20 -26.92
N ILE A 475 11.09 -17.87 -27.42
CA ILE A 475 12.14 -18.83 -27.66
C ILE A 475 13.06 -18.84 -26.44
N PHE A 476 13.01 -19.93 -25.69
CA PHE A 476 13.79 -20.10 -24.46
C PHE A 476 15.23 -20.55 -24.74
N PRO A 477 16.17 -20.14 -23.88
CA PRO A 477 17.56 -20.64 -23.95
C PRO A 477 17.63 -22.11 -23.51
N LYS A 478 18.61 -22.83 -24.07
CA LYS A 478 18.78 -24.27 -23.79
C LYS A 478 19.14 -24.58 -22.34
N GLU A 479 19.74 -23.65 -21.62
CA GLU A 479 20.20 -23.83 -20.23
C GLU A 479 19.28 -23.17 -19.21
N LEU A 480 18.06 -22.78 -19.58
CA LEU A 480 17.10 -22.17 -18.67
C LEU A 480 16.75 -23.12 -17.51
N GLN A 481 16.89 -22.66 -16.27
CA GLN A 481 16.65 -23.47 -15.08
C GLN A 481 15.38 -23.07 -14.32
N ILE A 482 15.05 -21.79 -14.31
CA ILE A 482 13.98 -21.23 -13.46
C ILE A 482 13.08 -20.30 -14.27
N ILE A 483 11.77 -20.47 -14.11
CA ILE A 483 10.77 -19.48 -14.54
C ILE A 483 10.09 -18.93 -13.27
N GLY A 484 10.29 -17.65 -13.03
CA GLY A 484 9.88 -16.91 -11.82
C GLY A 484 8.38 -16.70 -11.72
N ASP A 485 7.95 -16.24 -10.55
CA ASP A 485 6.55 -15.94 -10.29
C ASP A 485 6.05 -14.79 -11.18
N TRP A 486 4.81 -14.86 -11.66
CA TRP A 486 4.21 -13.86 -12.56
C TRP A 486 4.97 -13.63 -13.89
N ALA A 487 5.93 -14.48 -14.26
CA ALA A 487 6.83 -14.25 -15.41
C ALA A 487 6.08 -13.92 -16.71
N PHE A 488 4.94 -14.57 -16.96
CA PHE A 488 4.08 -14.37 -18.14
C PHE A 488 2.62 -14.01 -17.76
N CYS A 489 2.43 -13.38 -16.61
CA CYS A 489 1.11 -12.93 -16.19
C CYS A 489 0.51 -11.96 -17.22
N LEU A 490 -0.77 -12.15 -17.56
CA LEU A 490 -1.50 -11.33 -18.53
C LEU A 490 -0.89 -11.28 -19.96
N CYS A 491 -0.05 -12.26 -20.33
CA CYS A 491 0.35 -12.50 -21.73
C CYS A 491 -0.78 -13.18 -22.48
N VAL A 492 -1.85 -12.43 -22.78
CA VAL A 492 -3.13 -12.98 -23.29
C VAL A 492 -3.04 -13.61 -24.67
N SER A 493 -2.00 -13.30 -25.45
CA SER A 493 -1.76 -13.90 -26.77
C SER A 493 -0.91 -15.17 -26.70
N LEU A 494 -0.27 -15.50 -25.58
CA LEU A 494 0.62 -16.65 -25.43
C LEU A 494 -0.19 -17.93 -25.17
N GLN A 495 -0.69 -18.52 -26.25
CA GLN A 495 -1.61 -19.67 -26.21
C GLN A 495 -0.90 -21.04 -26.06
N SER A 496 0.37 -21.10 -26.40
CA SER A 496 1.20 -22.31 -26.32
C SER A 496 2.57 -21.98 -25.76
N LEU A 497 3.11 -22.88 -24.93
CA LEU A 497 4.45 -22.72 -24.35
C LEU A 497 5.17 -24.07 -24.27
N THR A 498 6.40 -24.11 -24.82
CA THR A 498 7.27 -25.29 -24.71
C THR A 498 8.30 -25.07 -23.62
N ILE A 499 8.25 -25.88 -22.56
CA ILE A 499 9.19 -25.79 -21.43
C ILE A 499 10.50 -26.52 -21.81
N PRO A 500 11.67 -25.88 -21.73
CA PRO A 500 12.96 -26.55 -22.00
C PRO A 500 13.27 -27.69 -21.03
N GLU A 501 14.00 -28.68 -21.47
CA GLU A 501 14.43 -29.83 -20.64
C GLU A 501 15.29 -29.42 -19.44
N SER A 502 16.03 -28.35 -19.59
CA SER A 502 16.89 -27.78 -18.54
C SER A 502 16.14 -27.18 -17.36
N VAL A 503 14.83 -26.86 -17.50
CA VAL A 503 14.04 -26.23 -16.45
C VAL A 503 13.86 -27.19 -15.27
N ARG A 504 14.17 -26.69 -14.07
CA ARG A 504 14.09 -27.45 -12.80
C ARG A 504 13.02 -26.87 -11.86
N ARG A 505 12.58 -25.62 -12.11
CA ARG A 505 11.63 -24.95 -11.23
C ARG A 505 10.74 -23.96 -11.98
N LEU A 506 9.44 -24.15 -11.81
CA LEU A 506 8.40 -23.20 -12.13
C LEU A 506 7.85 -22.62 -10.82
N GLU A 507 7.84 -21.30 -10.70
CA GLU A 507 7.23 -20.64 -9.53
C GLU A 507 5.70 -20.63 -9.63
N GLU A 508 5.05 -20.19 -8.59
CA GLU A 508 3.62 -20.43 -8.35
C GLU A 508 2.72 -19.93 -9.50
N ARG A 509 2.98 -18.74 -10.02
CA ARG A 509 2.18 -18.07 -11.07
C ARG A 509 3.02 -17.80 -12.32
N SER A 510 3.96 -18.70 -12.62
CA SER A 510 4.95 -18.55 -13.69
C SER A 510 4.41 -18.73 -15.11
N LEU A 511 3.28 -19.43 -15.27
CA LEU A 511 2.70 -19.75 -16.58
C LEU A 511 1.60 -18.73 -16.95
N PRO A 512 1.35 -18.49 -18.27
CA PRO A 512 0.24 -17.64 -18.69
C PRO A 512 -1.10 -18.34 -18.43
N ILE A 513 -2.00 -17.69 -17.71
CA ILE A 513 -3.33 -18.22 -17.33
C ILE A 513 -4.19 -18.58 -18.55
N VAL A 514 -3.90 -17.99 -19.70
CA VAL A 514 -4.65 -18.21 -20.95
C VAL A 514 -4.06 -19.28 -21.86
N ALA A 515 -2.88 -19.84 -21.54
CA ALA A 515 -2.26 -20.86 -22.39
C ALA A 515 -3.15 -22.09 -22.49
N LYS A 516 -3.42 -22.52 -23.71
CA LYS A 516 -4.23 -23.72 -23.98
C LYS A 516 -3.37 -24.99 -24.01
N GLU A 517 -2.10 -24.83 -24.33
CA GLU A 517 -1.18 -25.93 -24.58
C GLU A 517 0.17 -25.67 -23.92
N ILE A 518 0.62 -26.61 -23.11
CA ILE A 518 1.94 -26.61 -22.48
C ILE A 518 2.65 -27.89 -22.90
N HIS A 519 3.80 -27.75 -23.52
CA HIS A 519 4.62 -28.86 -23.97
C HIS A 519 5.80 -29.07 -23.02
N VAL A 520 6.02 -30.31 -22.60
CA VAL A 520 7.12 -30.67 -21.71
C VAL A 520 7.95 -31.81 -22.26
N PRO A 521 9.27 -31.76 -22.15
CA PRO A 521 10.18 -32.77 -22.72
C PRO A 521 10.44 -33.95 -21.76
N TYR A 522 9.95 -33.90 -20.54
CA TYR A 522 10.29 -34.89 -19.52
C TYR A 522 9.66 -36.24 -19.81
N THR A 523 10.49 -37.25 -20.05
CA THR A 523 10.03 -38.63 -20.24
C THR A 523 9.58 -39.28 -18.93
N ASN A 524 10.14 -38.83 -17.79
CA ASN A 524 9.77 -39.25 -16.45
C ASN A 524 8.74 -38.31 -15.82
N PRO A 525 7.49 -38.75 -15.58
CA PRO A 525 6.44 -37.92 -14.98
C PRO A 525 6.78 -37.37 -13.60
N SER A 526 7.57 -38.10 -12.80
CA SER A 526 7.95 -37.64 -11.46
C SER A 526 8.94 -36.45 -11.50
N GLU A 527 9.73 -36.31 -12.55
CA GLU A 527 10.56 -35.12 -12.77
C GLU A 527 9.69 -33.92 -13.14
N ALA A 528 8.77 -34.09 -14.10
CA ALA A 528 7.78 -33.08 -14.42
C ALA A 528 6.98 -32.64 -13.18
N ALA A 529 6.55 -33.60 -12.35
CA ALA A 529 5.82 -33.31 -11.12
C ALA A 529 6.61 -32.44 -10.13
N LYS A 530 7.91 -32.65 -10.01
CA LYS A 530 8.79 -31.77 -9.19
C LYS A 530 8.80 -30.34 -9.72
N VAL A 531 8.93 -30.17 -11.03
CA VAL A 531 8.95 -28.87 -11.71
C VAL A 531 7.64 -28.11 -11.54
N PHE A 532 6.49 -28.80 -11.70
CA PHE A 532 5.15 -28.21 -11.62
C PHE A 532 4.57 -28.10 -10.19
N ARG A 533 5.29 -28.54 -9.16
CA ARG A 533 4.79 -28.64 -7.79
C ARG A 533 4.22 -27.34 -7.22
N LYS A 534 4.86 -26.21 -7.48
CA LYS A 534 4.42 -24.90 -6.99
C LYS A 534 3.24 -24.39 -7.80
N VAL A 535 3.28 -24.53 -9.12
CA VAL A 535 2.18 -24.13 -10.01
C VAL A 535 0.87 -24.82 -9.59
N ARG A 536 0.90 -26.13 -9.32
CA ARG A 536 -0.28 -26.89 -8.90
C ARG A 536 -0.88 -26.45 -7.58
N LYS A 537 -0.09 -25.89 -6.67
CA LYS A 537 -0.54 -25.40 -5.36
C LYS A 537 -1.18 -24.01 -5.42
N SER A 538 -0.97 -23.27 -6.48
CA SER A 538 -1.48 -21.92 -6.62
C SER A 538 -2.99 -21.87 -6.75
N GLU A 539 -3.63 -21.02 -5.94
CA GLU A 539 -5.07 -20.73 -6.05
C GLU A 539 -5.44 -20.20 -7.44
N SER A 540 -4.54 -19.43 -8.07
CA SER A 540 -4.75 -18.84 -9.41
C SER A 540 -4.98 -19.89 -10.52
N TYR A 541 -4.54 -21.12 -10.30
CA TYR A 541 -4.68 -22.22 -11.26
C TYR A 541 -5.67 -23.31 -10.82
N LYS A 542 -6.46 -23.10 -9.77
CA LYS A 542 -7.44 -24.09 -9.30
C LYS A 542 -8.41 -24.54 -10.39
N ASP A 543 -8.92 -23.59 -11.16
CA ASP A 543 -9.90 -23.82 -12.22
C ASP A 543 -9.30 -23.76 -13.63
N TYR A 544 -8.00 -23.57 -13.72
CA TYR A 544 -7.31 -23.46 -14.99
C TYR A 544 -7.14 -24.83 -15.65
N ARG A 545 -7.53 -24.95 -16.92
CA ARG A 545 -7.49 -26.17 -17.70
C ARG A 545 -6.70 -25.96 -18.99
N PHE A 546 -5.55 -26.60 -19.10
CA PHE A 546 -4.76 -26.65 -20.30
C PHE A 546 -4.51 -28.08 -20.75
N LYS A 547 -4.05 -28.25 -21.98
CA LYS A 547 -3.56 -29.52 -22.48
C LYS A 547 -2.07 -29.61 -22.18
N LEU A 548 -1.67 -30.65 -21.46
CA LEU A 548 -0.25 -30.96 -21.25
C LEU A 548 0.20 -31.94 -22.32
N TYR A 549 1.07 -31.50 -23.21
CA TYR A 549 1.70 -32.34 -24.21
C TYR A 549 2.98 -32.94 -23.65
N VAL A 550 3.07 -34.26 -23.72
CA VAL A 550 4.15 -35.06 -23.14
C VAL A 550 4.82 -35.90 -24.23
N PRO A 551 6.07 -36.33 -24.06
CA PRO A 551 6.79 -37.15 -25.05
C PRO A 551 6.02 -38.43 -25.42
N LYS A 552 6.14 -38.82 -26.69
CA LYS A 552 5.49 -40.01 -27.26
C LYS A 552 5.75 -41.25 -26.39
N GLY A 553 4.72 -42.05 -26.15
CA GLY A 553 4.77 -43.26 -25.34
C GLY A 553 4.71 -43.05 -23.82
N THR A 554 4.71 -41.80 -23.31
CA THR A 554 4.75 -41.51 -21.86
C THR A 554 3.39 -41.21 -21.25
N LYS A 555 2.37 -40.93 -22.04
CA LYS A 555 1.02 -40.50 -21.60
C LYS A 555 0.41 -41.38 -20.53
N THR A 556 0.54 -42.72 -20.64
CA THR A 556 -0.01 -43.66 -19.66
C THR A 556 0.65 -43.47 -18.28
N ASN A 557 1.94 -43.20 -18.26
CA ASN A 557 2.69 -42.96 -17.02
C ASN A 557 2.31 -41.61 -16.40
N TYR A 558 2.14 -40.56 -17.21
CA TYR A 558 1.68 -39.25 -16.74
C TYR A 558 0.26 -39.31 -16.15
N LYS A 559 -0.64 -40.13 -16.70
CA LYS A 559 -1.98 -40.33 -16.13
C LYS A 559 -1.97 -41.00 -14.75
N LYS A 560 -0.92 -41.72 -14.41
CA LYS A 560 -0.75 -42.35 -13.09
C LYS A 560 -0.11 -41.41 -12.08
N GLU A 561 0.57 -40.36 -12.52
CA GLU A 561 1.22 -39.38 -11.64
C GLU A 561 0.17 -38.51 -10.95
N LYS A 562 0.10 -38.60 -9.61
CA LYS A 562 -0.92 -37.97 -8.76
C LYS A 562 -1.03 -36.45 -8.96
N LEU A 563 0.06 -35.77 -9.26
CA LEU A 563 0.06 -34.32 -9.46
C LEU A 563 -0.80 -33.90 -10.66
N PHE A 564 -0.78 -34.68 -11.76
CA PHE A 564 -1.47 -34.34 -13.01
C PHE A 564 -2.89 -34.94 -13.10
N THR A 565 -3.24 -35.84 -12.21
CA THR A 565 -4.57 -36.47 -12.18
C THR A 565 -5.64 -35.40 -11.92
N ASN A 566 -6.66 -35.34 -12.80
CA ASN A 566 -7.78 -34.40 -12.72
C ASN A 566 -7.42 -32.90 -12.83
N TRP A 567 -6.17 -32.56 -13.05
CA TRP A 567 -5.74 -31.15 -13.18
C TRP A 567 -5.61 -30.72 -14.64
N VAL A 568 -5.01 -31.57 -15.50
CA VAL A 568 -4.72 -31.24 -16.90
C VAL A 568 -5.19 -32.33 -17.85
N LYS A 569 -5.48 -31.98 -19.10
CA LYS A 569 -5.76 -32.93 -20.18
C LYS A 569 -4.45 -33.37 -20.86
N ILE A 570 -3.99 -34.58 -20.58
CA ILE A 570 -2.73 -35.10 -21.12
C ILE A 570 -2.88 -35.54 -22.57
N LYS A 571 -2.00 -35.05 -23.43
CA LYS A 571 -1.84 -35.41 -24.84
C LYS A 571 -0.40 -35.89 -25.10
N GLU A 572 -0.14 -36.53 -26.21
CA GLU A 572 1.22 -36.84 -26.69
C GLU A 572 1.56 -35.88 -27.81
N ASP A 573 2.81 -35.43 -27.84
CA ASP A 573 3.34 -34.70 -28.98
C ASP A 573 3.30 -35.62 -30.20
N ILE A 574 2.89 -35.09 -31.34
CA ILE A 574 3.01 -35.70 -32.63
C ILE A 574 4.37 -35.27 -33.14
N ASP A 575 5.18 -36.22 -33.60
CA ASP A 575 6.56 -35.99 -34.09
C ASP A 575 6.69 -34.77 -34.97
#